data_d539e135e157fde9e1ed7aaf473f058e
#
_entry.id   d539e135e157fde9e1ed7aaf473f058e
#
_cell.length_a   1.000
_cell.length_b   1.000
_cell.length_c   1.000
_cell.angle_alpha   90.00
_cell.angle_beta   90.00
_cell.angle_gamma   90.00
#
_symmetry.space_group_name_H-M   'P 1'
#
loop_
_entity.id
_entity.type
_entity.pdbx_description
1 polymer ?
#
loop_
_entity_poly.entity_id
_entity_poly.type
_entity_poly.pdbx_seq_one_letter_code
_entity_poly.pdbx_strand_id
1 'polypeptide(L)'
;LVDLHQTGMVGVAADHGVVFQLAKLAGKGKGDLIALVTTDVELLEIFFAHTISPVVIAIATTVLYAVALLTLSPAIAVTLVIAHLTVGIVLPKLFATAVGGLGGDIRRESAQLDDEMLDDMRGLDEIIRFGQGHARLAGIASRTRSLWSRRARLSAKNGDFAGFGAVLVVLFTAIAALLAMVTSGTTMPIASAAAATIQTVISAPAARLTAAFVLLASSFGPTLALSALPANLTQTFAAARRLFALMDETPAVEERGDFLPRYHGMSMHDVTFGYGNSGEAPTSGSDADAPESSAEPILSHVSFDIPQHGILGVQGPSGRGKSTLLKLLMRYWDPQSGLVALSEVPLPQIDAHHRRRVQTMMGQETYLFDGTIRENLLMACDRGDADRAGNAGDPDDSATSGRALLTPPAPPVSWNAADSALSTRSTPSVGDDVLRAALAKASALELVDSLPQGLDTPVGELGGRLSEGERQRIGLARVFLRNASLVLFDEPTSRLDAYNESVILQSIDALAQQGSAVLLVSHRDSTMRIADRIVRM
;
A
#
# COMPACT_ATOMS: atom_id res chain seq x y z
N LEU A 1 2.43 -19.52 8.73
CA LEU A 1 1.68 -18.47 9.46
C LEU A 1 2.00 -17.06 8.91
N VAL A 2 3.24 -16.77 8.50
CA VAL A 2 3.65 -15.48 7.92
C VAL A 2 3.02 -15.26 6.55
N ASP A 3 2.96 -16.29 5.69
CA ASP A 3 2.36 -16.21 4.35
C ASP A 3 0.82 -16.04 4.38
N LEU A 4 0.14 -16.59 5.38
CA LEU A 4 -1.32 -16.49 5.52
C LEU A 4 -1.80 -15.09 5.94
N HIS A 5 -0.99 -14.31 6.66
CA HIS A 5 -1.36 -12.94 7.07
C HIS A 5 -1.17 -11.91 5.95
N GLN A 6 -0.11 -12.02 5.15
CA GLN A 6 0.11 -11.11 4.02
C GLN A 6 -0.97 -11.27 2.94
N THR A 7 -1.34 -12.51 2.61
CA THR A 7 -2.45 -12.77 1.67
C THR A 7 -3.81 -12.37 2.21
N GLY A 8 -4.05 -12.47 3.51
CA GLY A 8 -5.32 -12.09 4.14
C GLY A 8 -5.57 -10.58 4.13
N MET A 9 -4.58 -9.75 4.45
CA MET A 9 -4.74 -8.29 4.44
C MET A 9 -4.83 -7.70 3.03
N VAL A 10 -4.11 -8.24 2.06
CA VAL A 10 -4.26 -7.86 0.64
C VAL A 10 -5.62 -8.30 0.11
N GLY A 11 -6.13 -9.46 0.52
CA GLY A 11 -7.47 -9.93 0.18
C GLY A 11 -8.58 -9.06 0.76
N VAL A 12 -8.49 -8.64 2.01
CA VAL A 12 -9.46 -7.74 2.67
C VAL A 12 -9.47 -6.34 2.03
N ALA A 13 -8.30 -5.82 1.65
CA ALA A 13 -8.22 -4.55 0.92
C ALA A 13 -8.85 -4.65 -0.49
N ALA A 14 -8.76 -5.80 -1.15
CA ALA A 14 -9.37 -6.03 -2.46
C ALA A 14 -10.90 -6.23 -2.38
N ASP A 15 -11.39 -6.88 -1.32
CA ASP A 15 -12.81 -7.23 -1.17
C ASP A 15 -13.68 -6.04 -0.68
N HIS A 16 -13.06 -5.04 -0.04
CA HIS A 16 -13.76 -3.83 0.43
C HIS A 16 -13.76 -2.69 -0.59
N GLY A 17 -13.44 -2.97 -1.87
CA GLY A 17 -13.49 -1.95 -2.93
C GLY A 17 -12.47 -0.82 -2.76
N VAL A 18 -11.44 -1.03 -1.94
CA VAL A 18 -10.27 -0.16 -1.87
C VAL A 18 -9.45 -0.41 -3.14
N VAL A 19 -10.00 0.03 -4.26
CA VAL A 19 -9.21 0.24 -5.47
C VAL A 19 -8.25 1.37 -5.11
N PHE A 20 -7.02 1.02 -4.74
CA PHE A 20 -5.95 2.00 -4.66
C PHE A 20 -5.90 2.72 -6.00
N GLN A 21 -6.48 3.90 -6.05
CA GLN A 21 -6.53 4.64 -7.31
C GLN A 21 -5.10 5.04 -7.64
N LEU A 22 -4.57 4.47 -8.70
CA LEU A 22 -3.24 4.73 -9.27
C LEU A 22 -2.88 6.22 -9.31
N ALA A 23 -3.88 7.08 -9.47
CA ALA A 23 -3.75 8.52 -9.51
C ALA A 23 -3.11 9.12 -8.24
N LYS A 24 -3.53 8.69 -7.05
CA LYS A 24 -3.00 9.19 -5.77
C LYS A 24 -1.72 8.48 -5.34
N LEU A 25 -1.57 7.21 -5.70
CA LEU A 25 -0.34 6.46 -5.45
C LEU A 25 0.84 6.98 -6.29
N ALA A 26 0.58 7.54 -7.48
CA ALA A 26 1.62 8.10 -8.35
C ALA A 26 2.36 9.30 -7.74
N GLY A 27 1.76 9.99 -6.76
CA GLY A 27 2.40 11.09 -6.02
C GLY A 27 3.22 10.65 -4.81
N LYS A 28 3.11 9.38 -4.37
CA LYS A 28 3.85 8.85 -3.21
C LYS A 28 5.10 8.12 -3.68
N GLY A 29 6.20 8.25 -2.94
CA GLY A 29 7.45 7.53 -3.24
C GLY A 29 7.24 6.01 -3.23
N LYS A 30 7.75 5.31 -4.24
CA LYS A 30 7.65 3.84 -4.32
C LYS A 30 8.23 3.16 -3.09
N GLY A 31 9.34 3.69 -2.53
CA GLY A 31 9.96 3.19 -1.30
C GLY A 31 9.05 3.34 -0.08
N ASP A 32 8.30 4.44 0.01
CA ASP A 32 7.34 4.69 1.10
C ASP A 32 6.19 3.67 1.10
N LEU A 33 5.67 3.33 -0.08
CA LEU A 33 4.62 2.31 -0.23
C LEU A 33 5.13 0.89 0.08
N ILE A 34 6.35 0.55 -0.34
CA ILE A 34 6.99 -0.73 -0.02
C ILE A 34 7.19 -0.83 1.50
N ALA A 35 7.75 0.21 2.12
CA ALA A 35 7.96 0.24 3.58
C ALA A 35 6.65 0.11 4.35
N LEU A 36 5.55 0.71 3.85
CA LEU A 36 4.23 0.60 4.47
C LEU A 36 3.71 -0.85 4.42
N VAL A 37 3.81 -1.53 3.29
CA VAL A 37 3.30 -2.89 3.12
C VAL A 37 4.18 -3.92 3.86
N THR A 38 5.49 -3.74 3.91
CA THR A 38 6.42 -4.68 4.54
C THR A 38 6.62 -4.35 6.01
N THR A 39 7.29 -3.25 6.30
CA THR A 39 7.75 -2.90 7.67
C THR A 39 6.62 -2.42 8.57
N ASP A 40 5.67 -1.63 8.05
CA ASP A 40 4.60 -1.06 8.89
C ASP A 40 3.55 -2.12 9.24
N VAL A 41 3.26 -3.06 8.34
CA VAL A 41 2.37 -4.20 8.61
C VAL A 41 3.02 -5.16 9.63
N GLU A 42 4.32 -5.47 9.48
CA GLU A 42 5.07 -6.28 10.44
C GLU A 42 5.05 -5.67 11.86
N LEU A 43 5.18 -4.34 11.96
CA LEU A 43 5.08 -3.65 13.26
C LEU A 43 3.70 -3.76 13.90
N LEU A 44 2.63 -3.84 13.11
CA LEU A 44 1.28 -4.08 13.63
C LEU A 44 1.13 -5.52 14.13
N GLU A 45 1.72 -6.50 13.45
CA GLU A 45 1.74 -7.90 13.93
C GLU A 45 2.50 -8.02 15.27
N ILE A 46 3.67 -7.41 15.34
CA ILE A 46 4.46 -7.34 16.57
C ILE A 46 3.67 -6.69 17.72
N PHE A 47 2.82 -5.70 17.44
CA PHE A 47 1.96 -5.08 18.44
C PHE A 47 1.02 -6.08 19.10
N PHE A 48 0.34 -6.91 18.34
CA PHE A 48 -0.59 -7.90 18.91
C PHE A 48 0.15 -8.90 19.81
N ALA A 49 1.28 -9.42 19.34
CA ALA A 49 2.05 -10.44 20.09
C ALA A 49 2.76 -9.85 21.33
N HIS A 50 3.35 -8.65 21.21
CA HIS A 50 4.25 -8.09 22.21
C HIS A 50 3.64 -6.98 23.06
N THR A 51 2.38 -6.59 22.83
CA THR A 51 1.68 -5.59 23.63
C THR A 51 0.50 -6.17 24.36
N ILE A 52 -0.43 -6.81 23.67
CA ILE A 52 -1.67 -7.32 24.29
C ILE A 52 -1.33 -8.43 25.26
N SER A 53 -0.54 -9.41 24.85
CA SER A 53 -0.18 -10.56 25.70
C SER A 53 0.55 -10.15 26.99
N PRO A 54 1.62 -9.34 26.99
CA PRO A 54 2.26 -8.88 28.21
C PRO A 54 1.34 -8.06 29.12
N VAL A 55 0.45 -7.24 28.57
CA VAL A 55 -0.51 -6.45 29.38
C VAL A 55 -1.50 -7.37 30.09
N VAL A 56 -2.08 -8.34 29.38
CA VAL A 56 -3.01 -9.31 29.98
C VAL A 56 -2.32 -10.13 31.05
N ILE A 57 -1.10 -10.61 30.80
CA ILE A 57 -0.30 -11.37 31.76
C ILE A 57 0.01 -10.51 32.99
N ALA A 58 0.44 -9.26 32.81
CA ALA A 58 0.74 -8.38 33.93
C ALA A 58 -0.48 -8.08 34.80
N ILE A 59 -1.66 -7.89 34.21
CA ILE A 59 -2.92 -7.69 34.96
C ILE A 59 -3.28 -8.98 35.72
N ALA A 60 -3.29 -10.12 35.04
CA ALA A 60 -3.66 -11.41 35.62
C ALA A 60 -2.73 -11.78 36.80
N THR A 61 -1.40 -11.62 36.59
CA THR A 61 -0.40 -11.89 37.62
C THR A 61 -0.54 -10.90 38.81
N THR A 62 -0.78 -9.61 38.55
CA THR A 62 -1.00 -8.61 39.60
C THR A 62 -2.20 -8.99 40.46
N VAL A 63 -3.34 -9.37 39.85
CA VAL A 63 -4.54 -9.80 40.56
C VAL A 63 -4.27 -11.07 41.36
N LEU A 64 -3.62 -12.07 40.77
CA LEU A 64 -3.27 -13.34 41.41
C LEU A 64 -2.40 -13.11 42.65
N TYR A 65 -1.32 -12.35 42.50
CA TYR A 65 -0.42 -12.04 43.62
C TYR A 65 -1.08 -11.15 44.69
N ALA A 66 -1.93 -10.18 44.29
CA ALA A 66 -2.67 -9.35 45.24
C ALA A 66 -3.62 -10.19 46.09
N VAL A 67 -4.40 -11.11 45.51
CA VAL A 67 -5.30 -12.02 46.21
C VAL A 67 -4.51 -12.93 47.17
N ALA A 68 -3.41 -13.52 46.71
CA ALA A 68 -2.55 -14.35 47.54
C ALA A 68 -1.97 -13.56 48.74
N LEU A 69 -1.50 -12.34 48.51
CA LEU A 69 -0.93 -11.47 49.54
C LEU A 69 -1.97 -10.94 50.52
N LEU A 70 -3.22 -10.73 50.10
CA LEU A 70 -4.31 -10.33 51.01
C LEU A 70 -4.52 -11.36 52.12
N THR A 71 -4.33 -12.65 51.86
CA THR A 71 -4.46 -13.72 52.86
C THR A 71 -3.26 -13.79 53.79
N LEU A 72 -2.09 -13.28 53.40
CA LEU A 72 -0.84 -13.31 54.16
C LEU A 72 -0.60 -12.01 54.91
N SER A 73 -0.68 -10.86 54.24
CA SER A 73 -0.47 -9.51 54.79
C SER A 73 -1.15 -8.45 53.93
N PRO A 74 -2.27 -7.86 54.35
CA PRO A 74 -2.95 -6.81 53.62
C PRO A 74 -2.08 -5.58 53.32
N ALA A 75 -1.18 -5.21 54.21
CA ALA A 75 -0.27 -4.07 54.02
C ALA A 75 0.70 -4.30 52.84
N ILE A 76 1.23 -5.52 52.74
CA ILE A 76 2.14 -5.88 51.59
C ILE A 76 1.32 -6.01 50.31
N ALA A 77 0.06 -6.49 50.35
CA ALA A 77 -0.82 -6.54 49.19
C ALA A 77 -1.10 -5.13 48.60
N VAL A 78 -1.39 -4.15 49.46
CA VAL A 78 -1.56 -2.75 49.04
C VAL A 78 -0.26 -2.19 48.42
N THR A 79 0.87 -2.48 49.07
CA THR A 79 2.19 -2.07 48.52
C THR A 79 2.45 -2.66 47.13
N LEU A 80 2.09 -3.94 46.90
CA LEU A 80 2.18 -4.58 45.59
C LEU A 80 1.35 -3.84 44.54
N VAL A 81 0.09 -3.55 44.84
CA VAL A 81 -0.80 -2.86 43.87
C VAL A 81 -0.25 -1.47 43.51
N ILE A 82 0.19 -0.70 44.53
CA ILE A 82 0.79 0.62 44.31
C ILE A 82 2.07 0.50 43.46
N ALA A 83 2.94 -0.47 43.77
CA ALA A 83 4.17 -0.71 43.03
C ALA A 83 3.90 -1.09 41.58
N HIS A 84 2.98 -2.02 41.33
CA HIS A 84 2.63 -2.44 39.98
C HIS A 84 1.96 -1.33 39.15
N LEU A 85 1.08 -0.51 39.77
CA LEU A 85 0.52 0.67 39.11
C LEU A 85 1.61 1.71 38.78
N THR A 86 2.56 1.92 39.71
CA THR A 86 3.66 2.87 39.47
C THR A 86 4.58 2.41 38.37
N VAL A 87 5.04 1.16 38.39
CA VAL A 87 5.98 0.60 37.39
C VAL A 87 5.27 0.30 36.07
N GLY A 88 4.01 -0.20 36.11
CA GLY A 88 3.29 -0.64 34.91
C GLY A 88 2.51 0.47 34.18
N ILE A 89 2.15 1.58 34.87
CA ILE A 89 1.36 2.66 34.24
C ILE A 89 2.07 4.01 34.32
N VAL A 90 2.50 4.44 35.53
CA VAL A 90 3.06 5.79 35.69
C VAL A 90 4.39 5.92 34.96
N LEU A 91 5.29 4.95 35.15
CA LEU A 91 6.60 4.95 34.50
C LEU A 91 6.51 4.91 32.96
N PRO A 92 5.70 4.05 32.32
CA PRO A 92 5.51 4.06 30.87
C PRO A 92 4.91 5.37 30.34
N LYS A 93 3.97 6.00 31.07
CA LYS A 93 3.43 7.32 30.67
C LYS A 93 4.49 8.41 30.71
N LEU A 94 5.33 8.45 31.74
CA LEU A 94 6.45 9.40 31.82
C LEU A 94 7.46 9.17 30.69
N PHE A 95 7.74 7.92 30.36
CA PHE A 95 8.59 7.57 29.24
C PHE A 95 8.00 8.06 27.91
N ALA A 96 6.72 7.79 27.67
CA ALA A 96 6.05 8.20 26.44
C ALA A 96 6.11 9.73 26.24
N THR A 97 5.94 10.53 27.30
CA THR A 97 6.08 11.99 27.22
C THR A 97 7.52 12.43 26.99
N ALA A 98 8.50 11.77 27.60
CA ALA A 98 9.92 12.10 27.48
C ALA A 98 10.51 11.75 26.08
N VAL A 99 9.91 10.78 25.38
CA VAL A 99 10.36 10.30 24.06
C VAL A 99 9.55 10.92 22.93
N GLY A 100 8.44 11.59 23.24
CA GLY A 100 7.45 12.09 22.27
C GLY A 100 8.05 12.65 20.98
N GLY A 101 7.58 12.17 19.83
CA GLY A 101 8.04 12.59 18.50
C GLY A 101 9.32 11.93 17.99
N LEU A 102 10.27 11.52 18.87
CA LEU A 102 11.57 10.99 18.46
C LEU A 102 11.45 9.71 17.60
N GLY A 103 10.47 8.85 17.89
CA GLY A 103 10.20 7.65 17.09
C GLY A 103 9.73 7.99 15.67
N GLY A 104 8.85 8.98 15.54
CA GLY A 104 8.39 9.48 14.25
C GLY A 104 9.51 10.13 13.42
N ASP A 105 10.40 10.88 14.08
CA ASP A 105 11.55 11.49 13.41
C ASP A 105 12.54 10.46 12.88
N ILE A 106 12.87 9.44 13.70
CA ILE A 106 13.73 8.31 13.30
C ILE A 106 13.14 7.62 12.07
N ARG A 107 11.83 7.39 12.04
CA ARG A 107 11.17 6.72 10.92
C ARG A 107 11.19 7.56 9.65
N ARG A 108 10.88 8.87 9.73
CA ARG A 108 10.97 9.77 8.57
C ARG A 108 12.37 9.82 7.98
N GLU A 109 13.40 9.92 8.84
CA GLU A 109 14.79 9.97 8.40
C GLU A 109 15.25 8.62 7.83
N SER A 110 14.76 7.48 8.35
CA SER A 110 15.00 6.15 7.79
C SER A 110 14.41 6.04 6.39
N ALA A 111 13.14 6.40 6.20
CA ALA A 111 12.48 6.36 4.90
C ALA A 111 13.19 7.24 3.86
N GLN A 112 13.62 8.45 4.26
CA GLN A 112 14.40 9.33 3.38
C GLN A 112 15.75 8.74 2.98
N LEU A 113 16.40 8.01 3.89
CA LEU A 113 17.66 7.32 3.59
C LEU A 113 17.43 6.17 2.61
N ASP A 114 16.35 5.40 2.80
CA ASP A 114 15.99 4.28 1.94
C ASP A 114 15.63 4.78 0.52
N ASP A 115 14.89 5.89 0.41
CA ASP A 115 14.57 6.54 -0.88
C ASP A 115 15.85 7.01 -1.59
N GLU A 116 16.78 7.69 -0.87
CA GLU A 116 18.06 8.15 -1.43
C GLU A 116 18.92 6.98 -1.92
N MET A 117 18.99 5.89 -1.14
CA MET A 117 19.72 4.69 -1.55
C MET A 117 19.11 4.05 -2.81
N LEU A 118 17.78 4.01 -2.89
CA LEU A 118 17.09 3.47 -4.07
C LEU A 118 17.33 4.33 -5.31
N ASP A 119 17.31 5.66 -5.16
CA ASP A 119 17.63 6.60 -6.25
C ASP A 119 19.08 6.47 -6.70
N ASP A 120 20.03 6.34 -5.77
CA ASP A 120 21.44 6.13 -6.08
C ASP A 120 21.67 4.79 -6.80
N MET A 121 20.94 3.73 -6.43
CA MET A 121 21.00 2.45 -7.15
C MET A 121 20.46 2.55 -8.58
N ARG A 122 19.37 3.30 -8.79
CA ARG A 122 18.79 3.52 -10.12
C ARG A 122 19.65 4.42 -10.98
N GLY A 123 20.28 5.42 -10.38
CA GLY A 123 21.17 6.37 -11.02
C GLY A 123 22.65 5.98 -11.01
N LEU A 124 22.99 4.71 -10.74
CA LEU A 124 24.37 4.26 -10.55
C LEU A 124 25.27 4.56 -11.75
N ASP A 125 24.75 4.36 -12.97
CA ASP A 125 25.48 4.65 -14.20
C ASP A 125 25.83 6.15 -14.32
N GLU A 126 24.91 7.02 -13.94
CA GLU A 126 25.13 8.46 -13.95
C GLU A 126 26.15 8.88 -12.85
N ILE A 127 26.04 8.29 -11.66
CA ILE A 127 26.97 8.54 -10.56
C ILE A 127 28.40 8.17 -10.97
N ILE A 128 28.57 7.03 -11.65
CA ILE A 128 29.88 6.58 -12.16
C ILE A 128 30.36 7.50 -13.29
N ARG A 129 29.47 7.82 -14.23
CA ARG A 129 29.80 8.66 -15.41
C ARG A 129 30.27 10.06 -15.00
N PHE A 130 29.64 10.65 -13.99
CA PHE A 130 30.01 11.98 -13.49
C PHE A 130 31.00 11.97 -12.34
N GLY A 131 31.50 10.80 -11.92
CA GLY A 131 32.51 10.66 -10.85
C GLY A 131 32.00 11.09 -9.47
N GLN A 132 30.68 11.08 -9.23
CA GLN A 132 30.06 11.59 -8.00
C GLN A 132 29.99 10.55 -6.85
N GLY A 133 30.58 9.36 -7.00
CA GLY A 133 30.49 8.28 -6.02
C GLY A 133 30.92 8.69 -4.61
N HIS A 134 32.04 9.43 -4.47
CA HIS A 134 32.49 9.88 -3.15
C HIS A 134 31.53 10.89 -2.49
N ALA A 135 30.94 11.79 -3.26
CA ALA A 135 29.99 12.78 -2.74
C ALA A 135 28.69 12.10 -2.27
N ARG A 136 28.16 11.15 -3.05
CA ARG A 136 26.96 10.35 -2.70
C ARG A 136 27.21 9.50 -1.45
N LEU A 137 28.31 8.77 -1.39
CA LEU A 137 28.68 8.00 -0.19
C LEU A 137 28.85 8.88 1.05
N ALA A 138 29.42 10.08 0.91
CA ALA A 138 29.52 11.03 2.02
C ALA A 138 28.15 11.52 2.50
N GLY A 139 27.20 11.74 1.58
CA GLY A 139 25.80 12.08 1.86
C GLY A 139 25.12 10.98 2.67
N ILE A 140 25.12 9.73 2.16
CA ILE A 140 24.57 8.56 2.84
C ILE A 140 25.21 8.39 4.23
N ALA A 141 26.54 8.47 4.34
CA ALA A 141 27.24 8.34 5.61
C ALA A 141 26.87 9.44 6.62
N SER A 142 26.59 10.66 6.16
CA SER A 142 26.16 11.77 7.04
C SER A 142 24.75 11.56 7.58
N ARG A 143 23.80 11.14 6.73
CA ARG A 143 22.43 10.81 7.14
C ARG A 143 22.41 9.60 8.06
N THR A 144 23.15 8.54 7.73
CA THR A 144 23.29 7.37 8.58
C THR A 144 23.80 7.75 9.98
N ARG A 145 24.81 8.64 10.09
CA ARG A 145 25.28 9.13 11.39
C ARG A 145 24.20 9.91 12.15
N SER A 146 23.42 10.74 11.48
CA SER A 146 22.29 11.46 12.07
C SER A 146 21.27 10.46 12.62
N LEU A 147 20.84 9.50 11.82
CA LEU A 147 19.91 8.45 12.21
C LEU A 147 20.42 7.65 13.41
N TRP A 148 21.69 7.23 13.39
CA TRP A 148 22.32 6.52 14.50
C TRP A 148 22.35 7.36 15.78
N SER A 149 22.64 8.66 15.68
CA SER A 149 22.65 9.56 16.84
C SER A 149 21.25 9.67 17.50
N ARG A 150 20.19 9.69 16.69
CA ARG A 150 18.79 9.71 17.18
C ARG A 150 18.41 8.37 17.80
N ARG A 151 18.76 7.25 17.15
CA ARG A 151 18.56 5.89 17.71
C ARG A 151 19.32 5.71 19.03
N ALA A 152 20.56 6.17 19.11
CA ALA A 152 21.34 6.14 20.34
C ALA A 152 20.68 6.93 21.48
N ARG A 153 20.13 8.13 21.20
CA ARG A 153 19.37 8.91 22.18
C ARG A 153 18.11 8.20 22.66
N LEU A 154 17.37 7.56 21.75
CA LEU A 154 16.20 6.76 22.11
C LEU A 154 16.57 5.58 22.99
N SER A 155 17.64 4.85 22.61
CA SER A 155 18.17 3.72 23.38
C SER A 155 18.68 4.14 24.76
N ALA A 156 19.39 5.27 24.87
CA ALA A 156 19.84 5.82 26.14
C ALA A 156 18.65 6.15 27.06
N LYS A 157 17.63 6.87 26.56
CA LYS A 157 16.41 7.14 27.31
C LYS A 157 15.71 5.86 27.76
N ASN A 158 15.62 4.85 26.89
CA ASN A 158 15.05 3.55 27.24
C ASN A 158 15.84 2.89 28.37
N GLY A 159 17.18 2.93 28.32
CA GLY A 159 18.07 2.45 29.37
C GLY A 159 17.86 3.18 30.71
N ASP A 160 17.77 4.52 30.68
CA ASP A 160 17.53 5.34 31.86
C ASP A 160 16.20 4.97 32.56
N PHE A 161 15.13 4.84 31.78
CA PHE A 161 13.80 4.46 32.31
C PHE A 161 13.76 3.02 32.82
N ALA A 162 14.44 2.08 32.15
CA ALA A 162 14.57 0.71 32.61
C ALA A 162 15.35 0.67 33.95
N GLY A 163 16.46 1.43 34.05
CA GLY A 163 17.22 1.58 35.28
C GLY A 163 16.39 2.19 36.40
N PHE A 164 15.63 3.26 36.11
CA PHE A 164 14.72 3.86 37.10
C PHE A 164 13.63 2.89 37.55
N GLY A 165 13.08 2.09 36.63
CA GLY A 165 12.14 1.01 36.96
C GLY A 165 12.74 -0.02 37.93
N ALA A 166 13.98 -0.44 37.68
CA ALA A 166 14.68 -1.35 38.59
C ALA A 166 14.90 -0.75 40.00
N VAL A 167 15.25 0.54 40.07
CA VAL A 167 15.38 1.25 41.34
C VAL A 167 14.05 1.30 42.11
N LEU A 168 12.94 1.57 41.40
CA LEU A 168 11.60 1.55 42.00
C LEU A 168 11.24 0.18 42.55
N VAL A 169 11.55 -0.90 41.82
CA VAL A 169 11.32 -2.27 42.31
C VAL A 169 12.09 -2.54 43.59
N VAL A 170 13.38 -2.17 43.66
CA VAL A 170 14.19 -2.31 44.87
C VAL A 170 13.61 -1.49 46.02
N LEU A 171 13.18 -0.25 45.74
CA LEU A 171 12.55 0.62 46.75
C LEU A 171 11.26 0.01 47.31
N PHE A 172 10.34 -0.44 46.47
CA PHE A 172 9.09 -1.06 46.93
C PHE A 172 9.34 -2.38 47.68
N THR A 173 10.34 -3.15 47.24
CA THR A 173 10.74 -4.38 47.95
C THR A 173 11.33 -4.05 49.33
N ALA A 174 12.11 -2.98 49.46
CA ALA A 174 12.64 -2.51 50.73
C ALA A 174 11.51 -1.99 51.67
N ILE A 175 10.53 -1.25 51.13
CA ILE A 175 9.34 -0.80 51.85
C ILE A 175 8.56 -2.00 52.37
N ALA A 176 8.34 -3.02 51.57
CA ALA A 176 7.65 -4.24 52.00
C ALA A 176 8.43 -5.00 53.06
N ALA A 177 9.75 -5.06 52.99
CA ALA A 177 10.60 -5.63 54.02
C ALA A 177 10.46 -4.86 55.35
N LEU A 178 10.50 -3.53 55.29
CA LEU A 178 10.31 -2.68 56.47
C LEU A 178 8.92 -2.87 57.07
N LEU A 179 7.87 -2.89 56.25
CA LEU A 179 6.50 -3.16 56.73
C LEU A 179 6.39 -4.53 57.36
N ALA A 180 7.04 -5.56 56.80
CA ALA A 180 7.10 -6.88 57.35
C ALA A 180 7.77 -6.87 58.75
N MET A 181 8.86 -6.13 58.93
CA MET A 181 9.56 -6.00 60.21
C MET A 181 8.71 -5.26 61.24
N VAL A 182 8.06 -4.17 60.88
CA VAL A 182 7.22 -3.38 61.80
C VAL A 182 5.97 -4.14 62.23
N THR A 183 5.32 -4.85 61.30
CA THR A 183 4.07 -5.60 61.57
C THR A 183 4.33 -6.91 62.32
N SER A 184 5.54 -7.47 62.25
CA SER A 184 5.87 -8.71 62.97
C SER A 184 6.13 -8.50 64.46
N GLY A 185 6.40 -7.29 64.92
CA GLY A 185 6.60 -6.98 66.34
C GLY A 185 7.71 -7.79 67.03
N THR A 186 8.52 -8.52 66.24
CA THR A 186 9.49 -9.50 66.74
C THR A 186 10.92 -9.04 66.52
N THR A 187 11.59 -8.73 67.59
CA THR A 187 13.04 -8.95 67.72
C THR A 187 13.30 -10.42 67.41
N MET A 188 14.14 -10.71 66.39
CA MET A 188 14.51 -12.06 65.99
C MET A 188 14.97 -12.93 67.18
N PRO A 189 14.33 -14.05 67.53
CA PRO A 189 14.94 -15.07 68.33
C PRO A 189 15.75 -16.00 67.41
N ILE A 190 17.08 -15.87 67.44
CA ILE A 190 18.02 -16.76 66.74
C ILE A 190 18.17 -18.07 67.54
N ALA A 191 17.12 -18.69 68.00
CA ALA A 191 17.30 -20.00 68.62
C ALA A 191 16.00 -20.80 68.64
N SER A 192 16.05 -21.91 67.95
CA SER A 192 15.20 -23.12 67.97
C SER A 192 14.41 -23.42 66.72
N ALA A 193 15.09 -23.73 65.64
CA ALA A 193 14.49 -24.19 64.38
C ALA A 193 14.70 -25.69 64.13
N ALA A 194 14.58 -26.55 65.13
CA ALA A 194 14.92 -27.97 64.92
C ALA A 194 13.74 -28.96 65.03
N ALA A 195 12.49 -28.57 65.21
CA ALA A 195 11.40 -29.52 65.35
C ALA A 195 10.00 -29.00 65.03
N ALA A 196 9.83 -28.21 63.96
CA ALA A 196 8.49 -27.80 63.56
C ALA A 196 8.15 -28.45 62.20
N THR A 197 7.08 -29.24 62.19
CA THR A 197 6.45 -29.78 60.98
C THR A 197 6.13 -28.63 60.04
N ILE A 198 6.23 -28.80 58.72
CA ILE A 198 5.99 -27.80 57.67
C ILE A 198 4.72 -26.97 57.96
N GLN A 199 3.68 -27.57 58.55
CA GLN A 199 2.42 -26.92 58.91
C GLN A 199 2.57 -25.88 60.05
N THR A 200 3.49 -26.10 60.99
CA THR A 200 3.79 -25.19 62.10
C THR A 200 4.69 -24.04 61.67
N VAL A 201 5.55 -24.26 60.70
CA VAL A 201 6.43 -23.22 60.09
C VAL A 201 5.58 -22.22 59.31
N ILE A 202 4.58 -22.66 58.55
CA ILE A 202 3.68 -21.79 57.77
C ILE A 202 2.73 -20.98 58.66
N SER A 203 2.41 -21.47 59.88
CA SER A 203 1.56 -20.76 60.81
C SER A 203 2.29 -19.69 61.64
N ALA A 204 3.61 -19.68 61.67
CA ALA A 204 4.39 -18.67 62.39
C ALA A 204 4.27 -17.29 61.69
N PRO A 205 4.02 -16.18 62.41
CA PRO A 205 3.92 -14.85 61.80
C PRO A 205 5.12 -14.47 60.93
N ALA A 206 6.33 -14.83 61.36
CA ALA A 206 7.56 -14.59 60.60
C ALA A 206 7.59 -15.34 59.27
N ALA A 207 7.12 -16.58 59.21
CA ALA A 207 7.09 -17.35 57.95
C ALA A 207 6.09 -16.78 56.94
N ARG A 208 4.90 -16.32 57.40
CA ARG A 208 3.91 -15.65 56.55
C ARG A 208 4.45 -14.37 55.95
N LEU A 209 5.17 -13.56 56.74
CA LEU A 209 5.77 -12.31 56.26
C LEU A 209 6.92 -12.54 55.31
N THR A 210 7.74 -13.58 55.56
CA THR A 210 8.82 -13.99 54.63
C THR A 210 8.22 -14.47 53.31
N ALA A 211 7.16 -15.30 53.36
CA ALA A 211 6.47 -15.73 52.15
C ALA A 211 5.84 -14.56 51.37
N ALA A 212 5.19 -13.61 52.09
CA ALA A 212 4.64 -12.41 51.47
C ALA A 212 5.72 -11.53 50.80
N PHE A 213 6.87 -11.37 51.43
CA PHE A 213 8.02 -10.64 50.87
C PHE A 213 8.57 -11.32 49.61
N VAL A 214 8.76 -12.64 49.65
CA VAL A 214 9.25 -13.41 48.49
C VAL A 214 8.27 -13.34 47.33
N LEU A 215 6.95 -13.48 47.62
CA LEU A 215 5.89 -13.33 46.61
C LEU A 215 5.91 -11.94 45.98
N LEU A 216 6.03 -10.87 46.79
CA LEU A 216 6.14 -9.52 46.26
C LEU A 216 7.38 -9.37 45.37
N ALA A 217 8.55 -9.80 45.85
CA ALA A 217 9.81 -9.66 45.11
C ALA A 217 9.80 -10.42 43.77
N SER A 218 9.11 -11.57 43.70
CA SER A 218 9.01 -12.39 42.49
C SER A 218 7.93 -11.88 41.51
N SER A 219 7.02 -11.01 41.91
CA SER A 219 5.87 -10.58 41.10
C SER A 219 6.20 -9.58 40.01
N PHE A 220 7.35 -8.91 40.03
CA PHE A 220 7.68 -7.78 39.16
C PHE A 220 8.04 -8.16 37.73
N GLY A 221 8.38 -9.41 37.42
CA GLY A 221 8.81 -9.85 36.10
C GLY A 221 7.88 -9.38 34.96
N PRO A 222 6.58 -9.77 35.00
CA PRO A 222 5.63 -9.34 33.98
C PRO A 222 5.40 -7.82 33.91
N THR A 223 5.43 -7.15 35.07
CA THR A 223 5.23 -5.69 35.13
C THR A 223 6.43 -4.92 34.59
N LEU A 224 7.64 -5.40 34.81
CA LEU A 224 8.87 -4.83 34.22
C LEU A 224 8.87 -4.96 32.68
N ALA A 225 8.31 -6.04 32.14
CA ALA A 225 8.17 -6.20 30.69
C ALA A 225 7.33 -5.06 30.08
N LEU A 226 6.37 -4.49 30.82
CA LEU A 226 5.59 -3.34 30.36
C LEU A 226 6.41 -2.06 30.23
N SER A 227 7.52 -1.92 30.94
CA SER A 227 8.38 -0.72 30.86
C SER A 227 9.03 -0.55 29.49
N ALA A 228 9.18 -1.61 28.71
CA ALA A 228 9.72 -1.59 27.36
C ALA A 228 8.66 -1.27 26.28
N LEU A 229 7.36 -1.40 26.60
CA LEU A 229 6.26 -1.20 25.65
C LEU A 229 6.21 0.19 25.00
N PRO A 230 6.45 1.32 25.69
CA PRO A 230 6.27 2.65 25.08
C PRO A 230 7.15 2.89 23.87
N ALA A 231 8.36 2.31 23.83
CA ALA A 231 9.26 2.44 22.68
C ALA A 231 8.68 1.77 21.43
N ASN A 232 8.15 0.56 21.58
CA ASN A 232 7.50 -0.20 20.51
C ASN A 232 6.17 0.43 20.09
N LEU A 233 5.35 0.83 21.08
CA LEU A 233 4.05 1.47 20.84
C LEU A 233 4.17 2.76 20.01
N THR A 234 5.17 3.59 20.28
CA THR A 234 5.37 4.84 19.52
C THR A 234 5.61 4.56 18.05
N GLN A 235 6.39 3.54 17.73
CA GLN A 235 6.66 3.14 16.34
C GLN A 235 5.41 2.53 15.69
N THR A 236 4.75 1.62 16.39
CA THR A 236 3.53 0.96 15.90
C THR A 236 2.38 1.94 15.66
N PHE A 237 2.15 2.90 16.58
CA PHE A 237 1.13 3.93 16.37
C PHE A 237 1.47 4.87 15.21
N ALA A 238 2.75 5.14 14.95
CA ALA A 238 3.15 5.91 13.79
C ALA A 238 2.88 5.13 12.49
N ALA A 239 3.19 3.83 12.46
CA ALA A 239 2.87 2.94 11.34
C ALA A 239 1.35 2.82 11.12
N ALA A 240 0.57 2.60 12.21
CA ALA A 240 -0.88 2.52 12.15
C ALA A 240 -1.51 3.81 11.60
N ARG A 241 -1.06 4.99 12.06
CA ARG A 241 -1.56 6.28 11.54
C ARG A 241 -1.30 6.44 10.04
N ARG A 242 -0.14 6.01 9.54
CA ARG A 242 0.16 6.05 8.10
C ARG A 242 -0.73 5.11 7.31
N LEU A 243 -0.94 3.89 7.81
CA LEU A 243 -1.83 2.92 7.18
C LEU A 243 -3.27 3.42 7.15
N PHE A 244 -3.79 3.90 8.29
CA PHE A 244 -5.14 4.45 8.35
C PHE A 244 -5.29 5.73 7.52
N ALA A 245 -4.30 6.62 7.51
CA ALA A 245 -4.32 7.79 6.65
C ALA A 245 -4.41 7.41 5.16
N LEU A 246 -3.75 6.31 4.74
CA LEU A 246 -3.87 5.81 3.38
C LEU A 246 -5.25 5.17 3.13
N MET A 247 -5.79 4.42 4.10
CA MET A 247 -7.12 3.78 4.00
C MET A 247 -8.26 4.80 4.01
N ASP A 248 -8.13 5.86 4.81
CA ASP A 248 -9.13 6.93 4.94
C ASP A 248 -9.01 7.99 3.83
N GLU A 249 -7.99 7.87 2.96
CA GLU A 249 -7.80 8.80 1.85
C GLU A 249 -8.97 8.73 0.88
N THR A 250 -9.67 9.86 0.69
CA THR A 250 -10.82 9.93 -0.21
C THR A 250 -10.39 9.62 -1.64
N PRO A 251 -11.12 8.77 -2.38
CA PRO A 251 -10.81 8.47 -3.78
C PRO A 251 -10.78 9.74 -4.64
N ALA A 252 -9.89 9.79 -5.65
CA ALA A 252 -9.84 10.92 -6.58
C ALA A 252 -11.11 11.02 -7.44
N VAL A 253 -11.79 9.88 -7.67
CA VAL A 253 -13.07 9.77 -8.38
C VAL A 253 -13.95 8.76 -7.66
N GLU A 254 -15.25 9.04 -7.56
CA GLU A 254 -16.23 8.10 -7.03
C GLU A 254 -16.84 7.29 -8.17
N GLU A 255 -16.70 5.98 -8.13
CA GLU A 255 -17.23 5.04 -9.13
C GLU A 255 -18.64 4.60 -8.71
N ARG A 256 -19.67 5.40 -9.04
CA ARG A 256 -21.07 5.14 -8.68
C ARG A 256 -22.00 4.99 -9.90
N GLY A 257 -21.46 5.07 -11.11
CA GLY A 257 -22.23 4.97 -12.34
C GLY A 257 -22.71 3.55 -12.62
N ASP A 258 -23.88 3.43 -13.26
CA ASP A 258 -24.52 2.17 -13.64
C ASP A 258 -24.94 2.12 -15.13
N PHE A 259 -24.71 3.22 -15.89
CA PHE A 259 -25.00 3.27 -17.32
C PHE A 259 -23.99 2.45 -18.13
N LEU A 260 -24.50 1.77 -19.16
CA LEU A 260 -23.74 0.90 -20.07
C LEU A 260 -23.89 1.38 -21.54
N PRO A 261 -23.47 2.61 -21.90
CA PRO A 261 -23.68 3.14 -23.25
C PRO A 261 -22.85 2.38 -24.28
N ARG A 262 -23.43 2.13 -25.47
CA ARG A 262 -22.64 1.73 -26.64
C ARG A 262 -21.78 2.92 -27.09
N TYR A 263 -20.58 2.64 -27.58
CA TYR A 263 -19.69 3.70 -28.04
C TYR A 263 -20.19 4.32 -29.35
N HIS A 264 -20.44 5.63 -29.33
CA HIS A 264 -20.79 6.47 -30.49
C HIS A 264 -19.92 7.72 -30.61
N GLY A 265 -18.85 7.80 -29.82
CA GLY A 265 -17.94 8.92 -29.73
C GLY A 265 -17.71 9.35 -28.28
N MET A 266 -16.78 10.27 -28.08
CA MET A 266 -16.49 10.85 -26.78
C MET A 266 -16.29 12.35 -26.93
N SER A 267 -16.78 13.15 -25.98
CA SER A 267 -16.72 14.61 -26.03
C SER A 267 -16.14 15.20 -24.76
N MET A 268 -15.46 16.32 -24.93
CA MET A 268 -15.05 17.22 -23.84
C MET A 268 -15.65 18.60 -24.10
N HIS A 269 -16.32 19.18 -23.11
CA HIS A 269 -16.93 20.50 -23.23
C HIS A 269 -16.46 21.41 -22.11
N ASP A 270 -15.77 22.48 -22.46
CA ASP A 270 -15.32 23.55 -21.56
C ASP A 270 -14.54 23.05 -20.34
N VAL A 271 -13.67 22.07 -20.53
CA VAL A 271 -12.97 21.37 -19.46
C VAL A 271 -11.79 22.18 -18.96
N THR A 272 -11.80 22.46 -17.64
CA THR A 272 -10.70 23.06 -16.91
C THR A 272 -10.21 22.12 -15.82
N PHE A 273 -8.87 21.93 -15.71
CA PHE A 273 -8.27 21.04 -14.74
C PHE A 273 -6.86 21.47 -14.33
N GLY A 274 -6.55 21.32 -13.03
CA GLY A 274 -5.21 21.46 -12.44
C GLY A 274 -5.00 20.47 -11.29
N TYR A 275 -3.79 19.94 -11.14
CA TYR A 275 -3.44 19.10 -9.99
C TYR A 275 -3.33 19.98 -8.73
N GLY A 276 -3.89 19.56 -7.61
CA GLY A 276 -3.72 20.25 -6.31
C GLY A 276 -4.97 20.86 -5.69
N ASN A 277 -6.12 20.88 -6.39
CA ASN A 277 -7.38 21.43 -5.84
C ASN A 277 -8.43 20.35 -5.51
N SER A 278 -8.08 19.10 -5.33
CA SER A 278 -9.03 18.09 -4.83
C SER A 278 -9.06 18.13 -3.31
N GLY A 279 -9.86 19.08 -2.74
CA GLY A 279 -10.59 18.89 -1.48
C GLY A 279 -9.82 18.51 -0.22
N GLU A 280 -8.52 18.76 -0.10
CA GLU A 280 -7.85 18.66 1.18
C GLU A 280 -8.19 19.88 2.03
N ALA A 281 -9.08 19.70 3.01
CA ALA A 281 -9.19 20.61 4.12
C ALA A 281 -7.81 20.71 4.78
N PRO A 282 -7.32 21.94 5.14
CA PRO A 282 -6.02 22.11 5.77
C PRO A 282 -5.97 21.25 7.03
N THR A 283 -5.09 20.26 7.04
CA THR A 283 -4.76 19.53 8.27
C THR A 283 -4.22 20.55 9.26
N SER A 284 -4.94 20.73 10.35
CA SER A 284 -4.60 21.61 11.46
C SER A 284 -3.19 21.31 11.97
N GLY A 285 -2.20 22.10 11.55
CA GLY A 285 -0.85 22.00 12.08
C GLY A 285 0.32 22.43 11.20
N SER A 286 0.09 23.02 10.03
CA SER A 286 1.18 23.64 9.27
C SER A 286 0.85 25.11 8.98
N ASP A 287 1.80 25.98 9.26
CA ASP A 287 1.86 27.42 9.14
C ASP A 287 0.77 28.08 8.27
N ALA A 288 -0.06 28.90 8.91
CA ALA A 288 -1.18 29.63 8.32
C ALA A 288 -0.75 30.77 7.36
N ASP A 289 0.54 30.83 6.96
CA ASP A 289 1.10 31.87 6.10
C ASP A 289 1.68 31.34 4.76
N ALA A 290 1.41 30.08 4.38
CA ALA A 290 1.71 29.66 3.01
C ALA A 290 0.64 30.27 2.09
N PRO A 291 1.01 31.06 1.03
CA PRO A 291 0.04 31.58 0.09
C PRO A 291 -0.70 30.40 -0.53
N GLU A 292 -2.03 30.46 -0.57
CA GLU A 292 -2.87 29.59 -1.39
C GLU A 292 -2.26 29.58 -2.79
N SER A 293 -1.50 28.55 -3.11
CA SER A 293 -0.93 28.36 -4.43
C SER A 293 -2.11 28.08 -5.36
N SER A 294 -2.62 29.13 -5.96
CA SER A 294 -3.45 29.07 -7.16
C SER A 294 -2.56 28.51 -8.26
N ALA A 295 -2.38 27.19 -8.27
CA ALA A 295 -1.70 26.50 -9.36
C ALA A 295 -2.51 26.81 -10.61
N GLU A 296 -1.88 27.46 -11.60
CA GLU A 296 -2.52 27.74 -12.89
C GLU A 296 -3.08 26.42 -13.44
N PRO A 297 -4.32 26.43 -13.98
CA PRO A 297 -4.90 25.25 -14.53
C PRO A 297 -4.05 24.72 -15.70
N ILE A 298 -3.76 23.43 -15.71
CA ILE A 298 -3.00 22.77 -16.78
C ILE A 298 -3.81 22.72 -18.08
N LEU A 299 -5.11 22.53 -17.94
CA LEU A 299 -6.09 22.59 -19.02
C LEU A 299 -7.08 23.71 -18.71
N SER A 300 -7.32 24.60 -19.67
CA SER A 300 -8.26 25.73 -19.53
C SER A 300 -9.22 25.72 -20.72
N HIS A 301 -10.52 25.57 -20.41
CA HIS A 301 -11.61 25.68 -21.39
C HIS A 301 -11.42 24.79 -22.63
N VAL A 302 -10.93 23.54 -22.46
CA VAL A 302 -10.67 22.61 -23.57
C VAL A 302 -11.96 21.97 -24.02
N SER A 303 -12.24 22.06 -25.35
CA SER A 303 -13.42 21.45 -25.98
C SER A 303 -13.04 20.78 -27.28
N PHE A 304 -13.39 19.51 -27.44
CA PHE A 304 -13.29 18.77 -28.70
C PHE A 304 -14.09 17.47 -28.65
N ASP A 305 -14.35 16.91 -29.84
CA ASP A 305 -15.06 15.65 -30.00
C ASP A 305 -14.18 14.59 -30.64
N ILE A 306 -14.18 13.39 -30.07
CA ILE A 306 -13.58 12.19 -30.63
C ILE A 306 -14.67 11.46 -31.42
N PRO A 307 -14.51 11.23 -32.72
CA PRO A 307 -15.50 10.58 -33.55
C PRO A 307 -15.68 9.10 -33.17
N GLN A 308 -16.75 8.49 -33.69
CA GLN A 308 -17.02 7.06 -33.47
C GLN A 308 -15.96 6.15 -34.10
N HIS A 309 -15.34 6.57 -35.19
CA HIS A 309 -14.32 5.83 -35.94
C HIS A 309 -13.23 6.77 -36.45
N GLY A 310 -12.08 6.19 -36.81
CA GLY A 310 -10.97 6.93 -37.37
C GLY A 310 -9.97 7.45 -36.33
N ILE A 311 -9.01 8.25 -36.78
CA ILE A 311 -7.89 8.71 -35.97
C ILE A 311 -7.98 10.23 -35.76
N LEU A 312 -8.19 10.64 -34.51
CA LEU A 312 -8.06 12.03 -34.09
C LEU A 312 -6.66 12.28 -33.52
N GLY A 313 -5.89 13.16 -34.14
CA GLY A 313 -4.60 13.61 -33.65
C GLY A 313 -4.74 14.80 -32.68
N VAL A 314 -4.05 14.75 -31.54
CA VAL A 314 -3.84 15.91 -30.66
C VAL A 314 -2.37 16.29 -30.68
N GLN A 315 -2.06 17.43 -31.26
CA GLN A 315 -0.70 17.92 -31.43
C GLN A 315 -0.43 19.14 -30.57
N GLY A 316 0.71 19.19 -29.92
CA GLY A 316 1.14 20.35 -29.14
C GLY A 316 2.52 20.18 -28.53
N PRO A 317 3.16 21.28 -28.05
CA PRO A 317 4.44 21.21 -27.37
C PRO A 317 4.40 20.35 -26.12
N SER A 318 5.57 19.85 -25.69
CA SER A 318 5.68 19.14 -24.40
C SER A 318 5.27 20.06 -23.23
N GLY A 319 4.63 19.49 -22.21
CA GLY A 319 4.18 20.24 -21.02
C GLY A 319 2.82 20.96 -21.15
N ARG A 320 2.14 20.90 -22.30
CA ARG A 320 0.82 21.54 -22.52
C ARG A 320 -0.38 20.75 -21.99
N GLY A 321 -0.17 19.76 -21.16
CA GLY A 321 -1.28 19.00 -20.55
C GLY A 321 -1.85 17.86 -21.39
N LYS A 322 -1.20 17.43 -22.50
CA LYS A 322 -1.69 16.35 -23.37
C LYS A 322 -1.90 15.02 -22.62
N SER A 323 -0.93 14.59 -21.81
CA SER A 323 -1.08 13.38 -20.98
C SER A 323 -2.15 13.56 -19.88
N THR A 324 -2.33 14.78 -19.36
CA THR A 324 -3.41 15.11 -18.42
C THR A 324 -4.77 14.99 -19.10
N LEU A 325 -4.89 15.42 -20.35
CA LEU A 325 -6.07 15.23 -21.16
C LEU A 325 -6.46 13.75 -21.26
N LEU A 326 -5.51 12.88 -21.62
CA LEU A 326 -5.75 11.43 -21.71
C LEU A 326 -6.20 10.84 -20.36
N LYS A 327 -5.60 11.29 -19.27
CA LYS A 327 -5.96 10.85 -17.92
C LYS A 327 -7.38 11.25 -17.52
N LEU A 328 -7.84 12.43 -17.95
CA LEU A 328 -9.24 12.86 -17.75
C LEU A 328 -10.21 12.04 -18.60
N LEU A 329 -9.86 11.76 -19.86
CA LEU A 329 -10.65 10.88 -20.72
C LEU A 329 -10.78 9.46 -20.14
N MET A 330 -9.71 8.94 -19.53
CA MET A 330 -9.72 7.67 -18.80
C MET A 330 -10.42 7.75 -17.44
N ARG A 331 -10.80 8.97 -17.00
CA ARG A 331 -11.37 9.26 -15.70
C ARG A 331 -10.48 8.79 -14.55
N TYR A 332 -9.18 9.14 -14.60
CA TYR A 332 -8.32 9.02 -13.43
C TYR A 332 -8.55 10.16 -12.45
N TRP A 333 -9.05 11.30 -12.94
CA TRP A 333 -9.57 12.44 -12.20
C TRP A 333 -10.84 12.95 -12.87
N ASP A 334 -11.70 13.60 -12.10
CA ASP A 334 -12.82 14.38 -12.64
C ASP A 334 -12.37 15.83 -12.86
N PRO A 335 -12.84 16.54 -13.91
CA PRO A 335 -12.47 17.93 -14.17
C PRO A 335 -13.04 18.85 -13.08
N GLN A 336 -12.36 19.99 -12.85
CA GLN A 336 -12.82 21.04 -11.92
C GLN A 336 -14.04 21.78 -12.46
N SER A 337 -14.10 22.00 -13.77
CA SER A 337 -15.25 22.52 -14.48
C SER A 337 -15.34 21.91 -15.88
N GLY A 338 -16.53 22.01 -16.49
CA GLY A 338 -16.82 21.39 -17.77
C GLY A 338 -17.31 19.96 -17.65
N LEU A 339 -17.40 19.27 -18.78
CA LEU A 339 -17.98 17.93 -18.87
C LEU A 339 -17.15 17.04 -19.80
N VAL A 340 -16.91 15.81 -19.37
CA VAL A 340 -16.40 14.72 -20.22
C VAL A 340 -17.51 13.67 -20.33
N ALA A 341 -17.92 13.36 -21.56
CA ALA A 341 -19.01 12.43 -21.82
C ALA A 341 -18.60 11.38 -22.86
N LEU A 342 -19.03 10.14 -22.67
CA LEU A 342 -18.93 9.05 -23.62
C LEU A 342 -20.32 8.74 -24.16
N SER A 343 -20.51 8.86 -25.48
CA SER A 343 -21.83 8.68 -26.13
C SER A 343 -22.93 9.52 -25.48
N GLU A 344 -22.62 10.81 -25.22
CA GLU A 344 -23.50 11.79 -24.57
C GLU A 344 -23.78 11.54 -23.06
N VAL A 345 -23.30 10.42 -22.51
CA VAL A 345 -23.44 10.11 -21.07
C VAL A 345 -22.20 10.63 -20.31
N PRO A 346 -22.38 11.46 -19.27
CA PRO A 346 -21.27 11.90 -18.41
C PRO A 346 -20.48 10.73 -17.82
N LEU A 347 -19.14 10.79 -17.84
CA LEU A 347 -18.29 9.69 -17.35
C LEU A 347 -18.63 9.26 -15.90
N PRO A 348 -18.99 10.15 -14.96
CA PRO A 348 -19.38 9.74 -13.61
C PRO A 348 -20.61 8.84 -13.53
N GLN A 349 -21.47 8.86 -14.54
CA GLN A 349 -22.70 8.05 -14.58
C GLN A 349 -22.48 6.67 -15.21
N ILE A 350 -21.33 6.43 -15.83
CA ILE A 350 -21.01 5.18 -16.53
C ILE A 350 -20.40 4.19 -15.55
N ASP A 351 -20.85 2.93 -15.62
CA ASP A 351 -20.27 1.83 -14.88
C ASP A 351 -18.76 1.72 -15.16
N ALA A 352 -17.96 1.63 -14.10
CA ALA A 352 -16.50 1.65 -14.20
C ALA A 352 -15.92 0.45 -14.95
N HIS A 353 -16.53 -0.73 -14.81
CA HIS A 353 -16.09 -1.93 -15.49
C HIS A 353 -16.41 -1.85 -16.98
N HIS A 354 -17.63 -1.39 -17.32
CA HIS A 354 -18.03 -1.15 -18.69
C HIS A 354 -17.15 -0.09 -19.38
N ARG A 355 -16.87 1.04 -18.70
CA ARG A 355 -15.98 2.09 -19.21
C ARG A 355 -14.61 1.52 -19.56
N ARG A 356 -14.00 0.73 -18.68
CA ARG A 356 -12.70 0.07 -18.93
C ARG A 356 -12.71 -0.97 -20.04
N ARG A 357 -13.87 -1.48 -20.42
CA ARG A 357 -14.05 -2.37 -21.59
C ARG A 357 -14.17 -1.58 -22.89
N VAL A 358 -14.86 -0.44 -22.85
CA VAL A 358 -15.09 0.41 -24.04
C VAL A 358 -13.85 1.20 -24.42
N GLN A 359 -13.03 1.63 -23.45
CA GLN A 359 -11.84 2.45 -23.68
C GLN A 359 -10.59 1.86 -23.05
N THR A 360 -9.46 2.04 -23.75
CA THR A 360 -8.14 1.63 -23.27
C THR A 360 -7.10 2.69 -23.60
N MET A 361 -5.97 2.67 -22.88
CA MET A 361 -4.88 3.62 -23.10
C MET A 361 -3.54 2.90 -23.16
N MET A 362 -2.72 3.26 -24.14
CA MET A 362 -1.31 2.94 -24.18
C MET A 362 -0.50 4.21 -23.84
N GLY A 363 0.22 4.16 -22.71
CA GLY A 363 1.07 5.27 -22.27
C GLY A 363 2.38 5.37 -23.05
N GLN A 364 3.12 6.43 -22.78
CA GLN A 364 4.42 6.70 -23.41
C GLN A 364 5.44 5.59 -23.12
N GLU A 365 5.42 5.01 -21.92
CA GLU A 365 6.24 3.87 -21.52
C GLU A 365 5.36 2.64 -21.37
N THR A 366 5.74 1.54 -22.02
CA THR A 366 5.09 0.25 -21.85
C THR A 366 5.71 -0.48 -20.67
N TYR A 367 4.92 -0.66 -19.61
CA TYR A 367 5.32 -1.42 -18.46
C TYR A 367 5.06 -2.92 -18.66
N LEU A 368 6.09 -3.73 -18.51
CA LEU A 368 5.98 -5.19 -18.48
C LEU A 368 6.28 -5.67 -17.05
N PHE A 369 5.38 -6.49 -16.52
CA PHE A 369 5.57 -7.13 -15.23
C PHE A 369 6.57 -8.26 -15.34
N ASP A 370 7.31 -8.53 -14.27
CA ASP A 370 8.18 -9.70 -14.21
C ASP A 370 7.35 -10.97 -14.40
N GLY A 371 7.86 -11.86 -15.26
CA GLY A 371 7.13 -13.03 -15.74
C GLY A 371 7.36 -13.25 -17.21
N THR A 372 6.47 -13.98 -17.88
CA THR A 372 6.55 -14.34 -19.30
C THR A 372 5.82 -13.33 -20.20
N ILE A 373 6.11 -13.37 -21.52
CA ILE A 373 5.34 -12.62 -22.52
C ILE A 373 3.87 -13.03 -22.46
N ARG A 374 3.57 -14.31 -22.33
CA ARG A 374 2.20 -14.87 -22.18
C ARG A 374 1.46 -14.20 -21.02
N GLU A 375 2.03 -14.22 -19.82
CA GLU A 375 1.42 -13.62 -18.64
C GLU A 375 1.15 -12.13 -18.82
N ASN A 376 2.09 -11.44 -19.44
CA ASN A 376 1.95 -10.04 -19.75
C ASN A 376 0.84 -9.75 -20.78
N LEU A 377 0.58 -10.62 -21.73
CA LEU A 377 -0.52 -10.50 -22.70
C LEU A 377 -1.87 -10.82 -22.06
N LEU A 378 -1.94 -11.88 -21.24
CA LEU A 378 -3.17 -12.32 -20.56
C LEU A 378 -3.76 -11.25 -19.63
N MET A 379 -2.95 -10.30 -19.14
CA MET A 379 -3.44 -9.17 -18.35
C MET A 379 -4.43 -8.26 -19.11
N ALA A 380 -4.39 -8.25 -20.44
CA ALA A 380 -5.31 -7.48 -21.26
C ALA A 380 -6.64 -8.19 -21.50
N CYS A 381 -6.74 -9.48 -21.20
CA CYS A 381 -7.93 -10.28 -21.41
C CYS A 381 -8.89 -10.15 -20.23
N ASP A 382 -10.17 -9.90 -20.48
CA ASP A 382 -11.19 -9.92 -19.44
C ASP A 382 -11.51 -11.35 -19.01
N ARG A 383 -11.65 -11.56 -17.70
CA ARG A 383 -12.05 -12.86 -17.15
C ARG A 383 -13.44 -13.34 -17.65
N GLY A 384 -14.29 -12.41 -18.12
CA GLY A 384 -15.62 -12.72 -18.69
C GLY A 384 -15.62 -13.14 -20.16
N ASP A 385 -14.54 -12.87 -20.90
CA ASP A 385 -14.45 -13.23 -22.33
C ASP A 385 -13.93 -14.66 -22.53
N ALA A 386 -13.24 -15.23 -21.55
CA ALA A 386 -12.78 -16.63 -21.58
C ALA A 386 -13.94 -17.63 -21.53
N ASP A 387 -15.01 -17.30 -20.81
CA ASP A 387 -16.21 -18.16 -20.72
C ASP A 387 -17.07 -18.11 -22.01
N ARG A 388 -16.96 -17.03 -22.79
CA ARG A 388 -17.71 -16.88 -24.07
C ARG A 388 -16.98 -17.51 -25.26
N ALA A 389 -15.67 -17.52 -25.27
CA ALA A 389 -14.89 -18.15 -26.32
C ALA A 389 -14.97 -19.69 -26.29
N GLY A 390 -15.23 -20.28 -25.11
CA GLY A 390 -15.46 -21.71 -24.95
C GLY A 390 -16.86 -22.19 -25.41
N ASN A 391 -17.81 -21.28 -25.59
CA ASN A 391 -19.21 -21.61 -25.90
C ASN A 391 -19.66 -21.14 -27.32
N ALA A 392 -18.74 -20.85 -28.21
CA ALA A 392 -19.04 -20.46 -29.60
C ALA A 392 -19.39 -21.67 -30.51
N GLY A 393 -20.11 -22.66 -29.97
CA GLY A 393 -20.50 -23.88 -30.65
C GLY A 393 -22.01 -24.11 -30.80
N ASP A 394 -22.90 -23.16 -30.45
CA ASP A 394 -24.35 -23.35 -30.64
C ASP A 394 -25.03 -22.06 -31.12
N PRO A 395 -25.52 -21.99 -32.38
CA PRO A 395 -26.15 -20.79 -32.94
C PRO A 395 -27.65 -20.68 -32.70
N ASP A 396 -28.19 -21.27 -31.63
CA ASP A 396 -29.64 -21.21 -31.40
C ASP A 396 -29.98 -20.86 -29.93
N ASP A 397 -29.89 -19.57 -29.59
CA ASP A 397 -30.67 -18.99 -28.49
C ASP A 397 -30.81 -17.46 -28.65
N SER A 398 -31.59 -17.08 -29.69
CA SER A 398 -32.22 -15.77 -29.76
C SER A 398 -33.63 -15.89 -29.22
N ALA A 399 -33.84 -15.61 -27.95
CA ALA A 399 -35.08 -15.08 -27.37
C ALA A 399 -35.16 -15.47 -25.88
N THR A 400 -34.83 -14.56 -25.00
CA THR A 400 -35.76 -14.21 -23.88
C THR A 400 -35.21 -13.00 -23.12
N SER A 401 -35.79 -11.85 -23.45
CA SER A 401 -35.72 -10.63 -22.64
C SER A 401 -36.59 -10.79 -21.39
N GLY A 402 -36.05 -10.34 -20.25
CA GLY A 402 -36.88 -9.87 -19.15
C GLY A 402 -37.17 -10.84 -18.05
N ARG A 403 -36.33 -10.82 -17.02
CA ARG A 403 -36.83 -10.81 -15.63
C ARG A 403 -35.65 -10.61 -14.66
N ALA A 404 -35.51 -9.39 -14.14
CA ALA A 404 -34.69 -9.14 -12.96
C ALA A 404 -35.33 -9.88 -11.78
N LEU A 405 -34.74 -10.98 -11.36
CA LEU A 405 -35.00 -11.63 -10.08
C LEU A 405 -34.05 -11.06 -9.07
N LEU A 406 -34.59 -10.33 -8.10
CA LEU A 406 -33.97 -9.95 -6.85
C LEU A 406 -33.48 -11.23 -6.14
N THR A 407 -32.19 -11.48 -6.18
CA THR A 407 -31.56 -12.46 -5.29
C THR A 407 -31.22 -11.78 -3.96
N PRO A 408 -31.61 -12.38 -2.81
CA PRO A 408 -31.23 -11.83 -1.51
C PRO A 408 -29.70 -11.91 -1.31
N PRO A 409 -29.12 -11.02 -0.47
CA PRO A 409 -27.68 -11.04 -0.19
C PRO A 409 -27.26 -12.39 0.40
N ALA A 410 -26.18 -12.94 -0.13
CA ALA A 410 -25.61 -14.20 0.34
C ALA A 410 -25.19 -14.09 1.81
N PRO A 411 -25.36 -15.16 2.62
CA PRO A 411 -24.92 -15.18 4.01
C PRO A 411 -23.39 -15.05 4.11
N PRO A 412 -22.85 -14.54 5.24
CA PRO A 412 -21.41 -14.35 5.39
C PRO A 412 -20.68 -15.68 5.26
N VAL A 413 -19.71 -15.73 4.34
CA VAL A 413 -18.90 -16.93 4.06
C VAL A 413 -18.03 -17.23 5.27
N SER A 414 -18.12 -18.46 5.78
CA SER A 414 -17.24 -18.95 6.86
C SER A 414 -15.80 -19.09 6.35
N TRP A 415 -14.84 -18.62 7.16
CA TRP A 415 -13.41 -18.50 6.86
C TRP A 415 -12.68 -19.79 6.44
N ASN A 416 -13.29 -20.98 6.62
CA ASN A 416 -12.67 -22.26 6.32
C ASN A 416 -12.82 -22.74 4.86
N ALA A 417 -13.55 -22.01 4.01
CA ALA A 417 -13.74 -22.38 2.60
C ALA A 417 -12.88 -21.57 1.61
N ALA A 418 -12.21 -20.51 2.07
CA ALA A 418 -11.44 -19.61 1.20
C ALA A 418 -10.06 -20.18 0.81
N ASP A 419 -9.44 -21.01 1.65
CA ASP A 419 -8.08 -21.53 1.41
C ASP A 419 -8.00 -22.57 0.28
N SER A 420 -9.09 -23.27 -0.03
CA SER A 420 -9.11 -24.21 -1.16
C SER A 420 -9.49 -23.56 -2.49
N ALA A 421 -10.09 -22.36 -2.47
CA ALA A 421 -10.54 -21.65 -3.68
C ALA A 421 -9.46 -20.76 -4.30
N LEU A 422 -8.40 -20.40 -3.57
CA LEU A 422 -7.30 -19.58 -4.08
C LEU A 422 -6.25 -20.41 -4.85
N SER A 423 -6.12 -21.71 -4.56
CA SER A 423 -5.14 -22.57 -5.24
C SER A 423 -5.64 -23.19 -6.56
N THR A 424 -6.92 -22.99 -6.93
CA THR A 424 -7.54 -23.54 -8.16
C THR A 424 -8.21 -22.48 -9.03
N ARG A 425 -7.86 -21.19 -8.89
CA ARG A 425 -8.27 -20.19 -9.89
C ARG A 425 -7.45 -20.44 -11.15
N SER A 426 -7.98 -21.29 -12.04
CA SER A 426 -7.48 -21.46 -13.40
C SER A 426 -7.35 -20.08 -14.05
N THR A 427 -6.13 -19.73 -14.46
CA THR A 427 -5.87 -18.65 -15.42
C THR A 427 -6.84 -18.81 -16.59
N PRO A 428 -7.50 -17.73 -17.08
CA PRO A 428 -8.37 -17.83 -18.24
C PRO A 428 -7.56 -18.46 -19.39
N SER A 429 -8.01 -19.58 -19.91
CA SER A 429 -7.35 -20.27 -21.01
C SER A 429 -7.69 -19.57 -22.32
N VAL A 430 -7.12 -18.40 -22.53
CA VAL A 430 -7.09 -17.79 -23.86
C VAL A 430 -6.14 -18.61 -24.71
N GLY A 431 -6.63 -19.16 -25.84
CA GLY A 431 -5.84 -20.00 -26.72
C GLY A 431 -4.62 -19.25 -27.27
N ASP A 432 -3.53 -19.95 -27.46
CA ASP A 432 -2.28 -19.40 -28.03
C ASP A 432 -2.52 -18.73 -29.39
N ASP A 433 -3.49 -19.21 -30.16
CA ASP A 433 -3.86 -18.64 -31.47
C ASP A 433 -4.34 -17.20 -31.34
N VAL A 434 -5.09 -16.88 -30.29
CA VAL A 434 -5.59 -15.52 -30.03
C VAL A 434 -4.43 -14.60 -29.66
N LEU A 435 -3.52 -15.07 -28.79
CA LEU A 435 -2.33 -14.31 -28.40
C LEU A 435 -1.41 -14.06 -29.59
N ARG A 436 -1.19 -15.10 -30.43
CA ARG A 436 -0.36 -15.01 -31.63
C ARG A 436 -0.99 -14.08 -32.69
N ALA A 437 -2.31 -14.12 -32.84
CA ALA A 437 -3.02 -13.21 -33.74
C ALA A 437 -2.85 -11.73 -33.30
N ALA A 438 -2.93 -11.45 -32.01
CA ALA A 438 -2.71 -10.11 -31.50
C ALA A 438 -1.25 -9.65 -31.67
N LEU A 439 -0.28 -10.54 -31.45
CA LEU A 439 1.14 -10.28 -31.69
C LEU A 439 1.42 -10.03 -33.19
N ALA A 440 0.76 -10.76 -34.10
CA ALA A 440 0.87 -10.54 -35.53
C ALA A 440 0.37 -9.14 -35.93
N LYS A 441 -0.79 -8.71 -35.39
CA LYS A 441 -1.35 -7.36 -35.62
C LYS A 441 -0.43 -6.26 -35.05
N ALA A 442 0.28 -6.53 -33.97
CA ALA A 442 1.25 -5.62 -33.36
C ALA A 442 2.65 -5.73 -33.98
N SER A 443 2.84 -6.51 -35.04
CA SER A 443 4.15 -6.78 -35.69
C SER A 443 5.20 -7.31 -34.69
N ALA A 444 4.76 -8.09 -33.71
CA ALA A 444 5.59 -8.68 -32.64
C ALA A 444 5.70 -10.21 -32.75
N LEU A 445 4.96 -10.86 -33.69
CA LEU A 445 4.92 -12.32 -33.76
C LEU A 445 6.28 -12.91 -34.17
N GLU A 446 6.94 -12.37 -35.19
CA GLU A 446 8.26 -12.83 -35.64
C GLU A 446 9.32 -12.69 -34.52
N LEU A 447 9.26 -11.60 -33.74
CA LEU A 447 10.09 -11.44 -32.58
C LEU A 447 9.88 -12.61 -31.60
N VAL A 448 8.63 -12.85 -31.20
CA VAL A 448 8.31 -13.89 -30.21
C VAL A 448 8.69 -15.28 -30.72
N ASP A 449 8.47 -15.58 -32.00
CA ASP A 449 8.83 -16.85 -32.61
C ASP A 449 10.36 -17.04 -32.75
N SER A 450 11.13 -15.96 -32.80
CA SER A 450 12.60 -16.01 -32.79
C SER A 450 13.20 -16.31 -31.40
N LEU A 451 12.41 -16.15 -30.33
CA LEU A 451 12.87 -16.38 -28.97
C LEU A 451 12.84 -17.87 -28.61
N PRO A 452 13.82 -18.39 -27.85
CA PRO A 452 13.96 -19.83 -27.57
C PRO A 452 12.72 -20.46 -26.89
N GLN A 453 11.95 -19.70 -26.13
CA GLN A 453 10.78 -20.14 -25.38
C GLN A 453 9.47 -19.53 -25.92
N GLY A 454 9.52 -18.80 -27.04
CA GLY A 454 8.33 -18.17 -27.65
C GLY A 454 7.54 -17.31 -26.65
N LEU A 455 6.24 -17.58 -26.52
CA LEU A 455 5.35 -16.89 -25.58
C LEU A 455 5.78 -17.04 -24.10
N ASP A 456 6.47 -18.12 -23.75
CA ASP A 456 6.86 -18.39 -22.37
C ASP A 456 8.25 -17.83 -22.04
N THR A 457 8.79 -16.96 -22.89
CA THR A 457 10.06 -16.25 -22.66
C THR A 457 9.90 -15.25 -21.53
N PRO A 458 10.77 -15.33 -20.48
CA PRO A 458 10.77 -14.37 -19.38
C PRO A 458 11.23 -12.98 -19.85
N VAL A 459 10.45 -11.94 -19.54
CA VAL A 459 10.77 -10.56 -19.93
C VAL A 459 11.78 -9.90 -18.98
N GLY A 460 11.95 -10.45 -17.78
CA GLY A 460 12.78 -9.90 -16.71
C GLY A 460 12.18 -8.68 -16.02
N GLU A 461 12.82 -8.23 -14.97
CA GLU A 461 12.37 -7.09 -14.18
C GLU A 461 12.15 -5.86 -15.09
N LEU A 462 10.95 -5.26 -15.05
CA LEU A 462 10.53 -4.13 -15.87
C LEU A 462 10.68 -4.36 -17.40
N GLY A 463 10.73 -5.62 -17.86
CA GLY A 463 10.96 -5.93 -19.25
C GLY A 463 12.40 -5.68 -19.72
N GLY A 464 13.37 -5.69 -18.82
CA GLY A 464 14.77 -5.32 -19.07
C GLY A 464 15.50 -6.19 -20.09
N ARG A 465 14.93 -7.35 -20.47
CA ARG A 465 15.49 -8.23 -21.52
C ARG A 465 15.06 -7.85 -22.93
N LEU A 466 14.13 -6.92 -23.07
CA LEU A 466 13.57 -6.47 -24.33
C LEU A 466 13.98 -5.02 -24.61
N SER A 467 14.21 -4.71 -25.89
CA SER A 467 14.39 -3.33 -26.34
C SER A 467 13.12 -2.50 -26.18
N GLU A 468 13.24 -1.18 -26.21
CA GLU A 468 12.07 -0.28 -26.07
C GLU A 468 11.01 -0.54 -27.16
N GLY A 469 11.43 -0.73 -28.42
CA GLY A 469 10.52 -1.02 -29.52
C GLY A 469 9.81 -2.38 -29.37
N GLU A 470 10.48 -3.38 -28.83
CA GLU A 470 9.89 -4.69 -28.54
C GLU A 470 8.86 -4.60 -27.41
N ARG A 471 9.17 -3.88 -26.34
CA ARG A 471 8.21 -3.61 -25.25
C ARG A 471 6.97 -2.90 -25.76
N GLN A 472 7.14 -1.88 -26.60
CA GLN A 472 6.02 -1.14 -27.18
C GLN A 472 5.14 -2.01 -28.08
N ARG A 473 5.72 -2.91 -28.89
CA ARG A 473 4.95 -3.86 -29.70
C ARG A 473 4.17 -4.85 -28.85
N ILE A 474 4.72 -5.33 -27.73
CA ILE A 474 3.97 -6.16 -26.78
C ILE A 474 2.83 -5.35 -26.12
N GLY A 475 3.09 -4.09 -25.76
CA GLY A 475 2.05 -3.17 -25.28
C GLY A 475 0.93 -2.97 -26.29
N LEU A 476 1.26 -2.82 -27.56
CA LEU A 476 0.29 -2.71 -28.64
C LEU A 476 -0.51 -4.02 -28.84
N ALA A 477 0.13 -5.18 -28.69
CA ALA A 477 -0.57 -6.47 -28.70
C ALA A 477 -1.61 -6.56 -27.58
N ARG A 478 -1.36 -6.01 -26.39
CA ARG A 478 -2.36 -5.88 -25.31
C ARG A 478 -3.55 -5.04 -25.76
N VAL A 479 -3.32 -3.95 -26.49
CA VAL A 479 -4.41 -3.11 -27.03
C VAL A 479 -5.28 -3.90 -28.01
N PHE A 480 -4.68 -4.68 -28.90
CA PHE A 480 -5.42 -5.56 -29.81
C PHE A 480 -6.21 -6.64 -29.07
N LEU A 481 -5.64 -7.23 -28.02
CA LEU A 481 -6.35 -8.22 -27.18
C LEU A 481 -7.54 -7.60 -26.45
N ARG A 482 -7.41 -6.35 -25.99
CA ARG A 482 -8.48 -5.64 -25.31
C ARG A 482 -9.67 -5.36 -26.22
N ASN A 483 -9.46 -5.18 -27.50
CA ASN A 483 -10.48 -4.92 -28.51
C ASN A 483 -11.46 -3.80 -28.11
N ALA A 484 -10.95 -2.70 -27.56
CA ALA A 484 -11.72 -1.58 -27.09
C ALA A 484 -12.23 -0.73 -28.27
N SER A 485 -13.44 -0.14 -28.10
CA SER A 485 -14.02 0.76 -29.11
C SER A 485 -13.27 2.09 -29.23
N LEU A 486 -12.66 2.56 -28.14
CA LEU A 486 -11.81 3.76 -28.10
C LEU A 486 -10.42 3.41 -27.57
N VAL A 487 -9.40 3.80 -28.31
CA VAL A 487 -8.00 3.61 -27.93
C VAL A 487 -7.28 4.95 -27.86
N LEU A 488 -6.65 5.22 -26.73
CA LEU A 488 -5.90 6.43 -26.46
C LEU A 488 -4.41 6.11 -26.49
N PHE A 489 -3.63 6.86 -27.30
CA PHE A 489 -2.17 6.71 -27.39
C PHE A 489 -1.47 7.97 -26.90
N ASP A 490 -0.58 7.82 -25.92
CA ASP A 490 0.27 8.90 -25.39
C ASP A 490 1.69 8.76 -25.95
N GLU A 491 2.01 9.52 -26.98
CA GLU A 491 3.33 9.56 -27.65
C GLU A 491 3.92 8.16 -27.99
N PRO A 492 3.17 7.27 -28.67
CA PRO A 492 3.55 5.86 -28.84
C PRO A 492 4.84 5.62 -29.62
N THR A 493 5.40 6.66 -30.26
CA THR A 493 6.61 6.56 -31.09
C THR A 493 7.76 7.43 -30.59
N SER A 494 7.66 8.03 -29.38
CA SER A 494 8.57 9.10 -28.93
C SER A 494 10.05 8.67 -28.80
N ARG A 495 10.32 7.39 -28.56
CA ARG A 495 11.67 6.84 -28.31
C ARG A 495 12.12 5.84 -29.37
N LEU A 496 11.40 5.76 -30.51
CA LEU A 496 11.68 4.80 -31.56
C LEU A 496 12.50 5.38 -32.68
N ASP A 497 13.27 4.52 -33.32
CA ASP A 497 13.86 4.79 -34.64
C ASP A 497 12.78 4.81 -35.73
N ALA A 498 13.14 5.30 -36.91
CA ALA A 498 12.21 5.49 -38.02
C ALA A 498 11.56 4.18 -38.51
N TYR A 499 12.25 3.04 -38.40
CA TYR A 499 11.71 1.74 -38.79
C TYR A 499 10.62 1.31 -37.81
N ASN A 500 10.94 1.26 -36.52
CA ASN A 500 9.98 0.88 -35.47
C ASN A 500 8.81 1.87 -35.40
N GLU A 501 9.05 3.18 -35.61
CA GLU A 501 7.98 4.18 -35.71
C GLU A 501 7.00 3.81 -36.82
N SER A 502 7.48 3.48 -38.02
CA SER A 502 6.61 3.13 -39.16
C SER A 502 5.77 1.87 -38.89
N VAL A 503 6.35 0.87 -38.22
CA VAL A 503 5.67 -0.37 -37.84
C VAL A 503 4.53 -0.11 -36.83
N ILE A 504 4.80 0.69 -35.84
CA ILE A 504 3.77 1.05 -34.83
C ILE A 504 2.64 1.85 -35.49
N LEU A 505 2.97 2.84 -36.33
CA LEU A 505 1.96 3.65 -37.01
C LEU A 505 1.07 2.82 -37.95
N GLN A 506 1.65 1.86 -38.68
CA GLN A 506 0.86 0.92 -39.50
C GLN A 506 -0.09 0.08 -38.66
N SER A 507 0.36 -0.38 -37.48
CA SER A 507 -0.49 -1.15 -36.57
C SER A 507 -1.61 -0.30 -35.97
N ILE A 508 -1.37 0.98 -35.64
CA ILE A 508 -2.39 1.94 -35.17
C ILE A 508 -3.42 2.21 -36.28
N ASP A 509 -2.97 2.42 -37.53
CA ASP A 509 -3.86 2.61 -38.67
C ASP A 509 -4.73 1.38 -38.93
N ALA A 510 -4.16 0.18 -38.86
CA ALA A 510 -4.91 -1.07 -38.95
C ALA A 510 -5.96 -1.23 -37.85
N LEU A 511 -5.70 -0.74 -36.62
CA LEU A 511 -6.65 -0.73 -35.53
C LEU A 511 -7.86 0.18 -35.84
N ALA A 512 -7.61 1.38 -36.38
CA ALA A 512 -8.67 2.29 -36.79
C ALA A 512 -9.49 1.72 -37.96
N GLN A 513 -8.85 1.07 -38.92
CA GLN A 513 -9.53 0.40 -40.06
C GLN A 513 -10.40 -0.78 -39.59
N GLN A 514 -10.11 -1.41 -38.45
CA GLN A 514 -10.95 -2.44 -37.85
C GLN A 514 -12.19 -1.86 -37.14
N GLY A 515 -12.36 -0.53 -37.12
CA GLY A 515 -13.53 0.15 -36.59
C GLY A 515 -13.36 0.77 -35.20
N SER A 516 -12.18 0.71 -34.60
CA SER A 516 -11.89 1.43 -33.35
C SER A 516 -11.71 2.93 -33.61
N ALA A 517 -12.18 3.77 -32.69
CA ALA A 517 -11.78 5.17 -32.62
C ALA A 517 -10.40 5.27 -31.97
N VAL A 518 -9.54 6.10 -32.52
CA VAL A 518 -8.20 6.32 -32.00
C VAL A 518 -7.99 7.79 -31.67
N LEU A 519 -7.56 8.08 -30.46
CA LEU A 519 -7.00 9.39 -30.10
C LEU A 519 -5.47 9.26 -30.00
N LEU A 520 -4.77 9.94 -30.90
CA LEU A 520 -3.32 9.89 -31.00
C LEU A 520 -2.70 11.20 -30.54
N VAL A 521 -1.99 11.17 -29.42
CA VAL A 521 -1.29 12.33 -28.86
C VAL A 521 0.18 12.26 -29.25
N SER A 522 0.70 13.30 -29.91
CA SER A 522 2.13 13.41 -30.22
C SER A 522 2.54 14.86 -30.47
N HIS A 523 3.82 15.14 -30.35
CA HIS A 523 4.45 16.39 -30.77
C HIS A 523 5.16 16.25 -32.15
N ARG A 524 5.21 15.02 -32.73
CA ARG A 524 5.90 14.73 -33.98
C ARG A 524 4.96 14.84 -35.18
N ASP A 525 5.37 15.56 -36.21
CA ASP A 525 4.62 15.67 -37.45
C ASP A 525 4.53 14.32 -38.20
N SER A 526 5.56 13.46 -38.10
CA SER A 526 5.56 12.12 -38.71
C SER A 526 4.41 11.26 -38.19
N THR A 527 4.21 11.28 -36.87
CA THR A 527 3.15 10.53 -36.19
C THR A 527 1.75 11.06 -36.55
N MET A 528 1.60 12.39 -36.73
CA MET A 528 0.31 13.01 -37.08
C MET A 528 -0.15 12.74 -38.52
N ARG A 529 0.72 12.20 -39.42
CA ARG A 529 0.36 11.90 -40.82
C ARG A 529 -0.74 10.86 -40.99
N ILE A 530 -0.93 9.99 -40.00
CA ILE A 530 -1.99 8.97 -40.04
C ILE A 530 -3.32 9.48 -39.46
N ALA A 531 -3.36 10.68 -38.87
CA ALA A 531 -4.56 11.24 -38.31
C ALA A 531 -5.48 11.82 -39.37
N ASP A 532 -6.78 11.46 -39.33
CA ASP A 532 -7.82 12.02 -40.23
C ASP A 532 -8.10 13.49 -39.90
N ARG A 533 -8.00 13.85 -38.63
CA ARG A 533 -8.19 15.21 -38.12
C ARG A 533 -7.17 15.53 -37.04
N ILE A 534 -6.68 16.75 -36.99
CA ILE A 534 -5.72 17.20 -35.98
C ILE A 534 -6.31 18.38 -35.18
N VAL A 535 -6.27 18.27 -33.86
CA VAL A 535 -6.52 19.34 -32.90
C VAL A 535 -5.18 19.83 -32.34
N ARG A 536 -4.97 21.14 -32.32
CA ARG A 536 -3.74 21.73 -31.75
C ARG A 536 -4.02 22.32 -30.38
N MET A 537 -3.15 21.97 -29.41
CA MET A 537 -3.20 22.45 -28.03
C MET A 537 -2.11 23.49 -27.76
#